data_ee2b514b74931f88a65893e5cbcdc938
#
_entry.id   ee2b514b74931f88a65893e5cbcdc938
#
_cell.length_a   1.000
_cell.length_b   1.000
_cell.length_c   1.000
_cell.angle_alpha   90.00
_cell.angle_beta   90.00
_cell.angle_gamma   90.00
#
_symmetry.space_group_name_H-M   'P 1'
#
loop_
_entity.id
_entity.type
_entity.pdbx_description
1 polymer ?
#
loop_
_entity_poly.entity_id
_entity_poly.type
_entity_poly.pdbx_seq_one_letter_code
_entity_poly.pdbx_strand_id
1 'polypeptide(L)'
;IVGDSTQPVYAANLFYDHDRPGGWFNAATGFGALGFGPGAAIGAAVAAPGVPVVCLIGDGGLQFDPAELRVAVDERLPITFLVWNNASYREIAEAMRDAQTEIIGCHPSPLKLNHFAAACDLPFASVAEDPAALMAALANPPAGPRLVEVRVTS
;
A
#
# COMPACT_ATOMS: atom_id res chain seq x y z
N ILE A 1 -5.37 2.06 -9.89
CA ILE A 1 -4.67 1.38 -8.77
C ILE A 1 -3.18 1.48 -9.00
N VAL A 2 -2.44 1.81 -7.96
CA VAL A 2 -0.96 1.90 -7.94
C VAL A 2 -0.44 0.87 -6.93
N GLY A 3 0.52 0.04 -7.33
CA GLY A 3 1.10 -1.01 -6.50
C GLY A 3 2.56 -0.73 -6.10
N ASP A 4 2.86 -0.89 -4.82
CA ASP A 4 4.23 -1.05 -4.32
C ASP A 4 4.66 -2.53 -4.41
N SER A 5 5.85 -2.87 -3.95
CA SER A 5 6.30 -4.28 -3.86
C SER A 5 5.69 -4.95 -2.62
N THR A 6 4.53 -5.58 -2.78
CA THR A 6 3.79 -6.27 -1.70
C THR A 6 2.96 -7.44 -2.25
N GLN A 7 2.63 -8.39 -1.38
CA GLN A 7 1.94 -9.65 -1.75
C GLN A 7 0.68 -9.47 -2.62
N PRO A 8 -0.28 -8.59 -2.28
CA PRO A 8 -1.46 -8.42 -3.14
C PRO A 8 -1.13 -7.85 -4.51
N VAL A 9 -0.03 -7.09 -4.66
CA VAL A 9 0.42 -6.57 -5.96
C VAL A 9 0.99 -7.68 -6.83
N TYR A 10 1.73 -8.63 -6.26
CA TYR A 10 2.23 -9.79 -7.00
C TYR A 10 1.08 -10.66 -7.53
N ALA A 11 0.06 -10.90 -6.70
CA ALA A 11 -1.15 -11.59 -7.13
C ALA A 11 -1.92 -10.78 -8.19
N ALA A 12 -2.06 -9.48 -8.02
CA ALA A 12 -2.77 -8.62 -8.96
C ALA A 12 -2.09 -8.57 -10.34
N ASN A 13 -0.76 -8.66 -10.43
CA ASN A 13 -0.06 -8.76 -11.71
C ASN A 13 -0.47 -9.99 -12.53
N LEU A 14 -1.00 -11.02 -11.88
CA LEU A 14 -1.44 -12.25 -12.54
C LEU A 14 -2.96 -12.30 -12.79
N PHE A 15 -3.74 -11.67 -11.91
CA PHE A 15 -5.19 -11.91 -11.85
C PHE A 15 -6.05 -10.65 -11.97
N TYR A 16 -5.47 -9.44 -11.80
CA TYR A 16 -6.25 -8.22 -11.89
C TYR A 16 -6.40 -7.78 -13.35
N ASP A 17 -7.66 -7.72 -13.79
CA ASP A 17 -8.02 -7.17 -15.09
C ASP A 17 -8.48 -5.72 -14.91
N HIS A 18 -7.90 -4.80 -15.69
CA HIS A 18 -8.18 -3.37 -15.60
C HIS A 18 -8.87 -2.90 -16.89
N ASP A 19 -9.81 -1.99 -16.75
CA ASP A 19 -10.73 -1.54 -17.78
C ASP A 19 -10.22 -0.38 -18.64
N ARG A 20 -9.03 0.17 -18.34
CA ARG A 20 -8.50 1.35 -19.03
C ARG A 20 -6.97 1.42 -18.99
N PRO A 21 -6.33 2.05 -19.99
CA PRO A 21 -4.90 2.32 -19.95
C PRO A 21 -4.52 3.13 -18.69
N GLY A 22 -3.46 2.72 -17.99
CA GLY A 22 -3.03 3.36 -16.75
C GLY A 22 -3.91 3.07 -15.53
N GLY A 23 -4.94 2.22 -15.65
CA GLY A 23 -5.77 1.78 -14.52
C GLY A 23 -5.03 0.91 -13.50
N TRP A 24 -3.93 0.29 -13.92
CA TRP A 24 -3.02 -0.49 -13.10
C TRP A 24 -1.58 -0.22 -13.50
N PHE A 25 -0.74 0.14 -12.53
CA PHE A 25 0.73 0.12 -12.66
C PHE A 25 1.38 -0.05 -11.29
N ASN A 26 2.63 -0.51 -11.25
CA ASN A 26 3.29 -0.85 -10.00
C ASN A 26 4.82 -0.83 -10.11
N ALA A 27 5.51 -1.02 -8.98
CA ALA A 27 6.96 -1.02 -8.87
C ALA A 27 7.66 -2.06 -9.78
N ALA A 28 7.00 -3.16 -10.15
CA ALA A 28 7.60 -4.21 -10.99
C ALA A 28 7.85 -3.76 -12.43
N THR A 29 7.31 -2.62 -12.87
CA THR A 29 7.64 -2.00 -14.17
C THR A 29 9.03 -1.36 -14.20
N GLY A 30 9.71 -1.28 -13.07
CA GLY A 30 11.07 -0.75 -12.90
C GLY A 30 11.92 -1.65 -12.01
N PHE A 31 12.53 -1.09 -10.99
CA PHE A 31 13.42 -1.80 -10.07
C PHE A 31 12.70 -2.65 -9.01
N GLY A 32 11.39 -2.57 -8.90
CA GLY A 32 10.65 -3.20 -7.79
C GLY A 32 10.95 -2.55 -6.44
N ALA A 33 11.30 -1.27 -6.42
CA ALA A 33 11.69 -0.58 -5.20
C ALA A 33 10.54 -0.46 -4.21
N LEU A 34 10.82 -0.75 -2.95
CA LEU A 34 9.93 -0.43 -1.83
C LEU A 34 9.82 1.09 -1.67
N GLY A 35 8.62 1.58 -1.33
CA GLY A 35 8.34 3.00 -1.19
C GLY A 35 7.95 3.72 -2.48
N PHE A 36 7.89 3.01 -3.61
CA PHE A 36 7.43 3.56 -4.88
C PHE A 36 5.96 4.03 -4.84
N GLY A 37 5.12 3.27 -4.11
CA GLY A 37 3.66 3.41 -4.14
C GLY A 37 3.14 4.80 -3.79
N PRO A 38 3.53 5.43 -2.66
CA PRO A 38 2.97 6.71 -2.24
C PRO A 38 3.21 7.84 -3.26
N GLY A 39 4.45 8.08 -3.66
CA GLY A 39 4.78 9.11 -4.64
C GLY A 39 4.12 8.86 -6.00
N ALA A 40 4.07 7.60 -6.45
CA ALA A 40 3.39 7.23 -7.70
C ALA A 40 1.87 7.42 -7.62
N ALA A 41 1.24 7.16 -6.47
CA ALA A 41 -0.18 7.41 -6.26
C ALA A 41 -0.52 8.90 -6.28
N ILE A 42 0.34 9.74 -5.71
CA ILE A 42 0.23 11.20 -5.79
C ILE A 42 0.31 11.65 -7.25
N GLY A 43 1.32 11.18 -7.99
CA GLY A 43 1.46 11.47 -9.42
C GLY A 43 0.23 11.06 -10.23
N ALA A 44 -0.33 9.88 -9.95
CA ALA A 44 -1.56 9.40 -10.59
C ALA A 44 -2.78 10.29 -10.27
N ALA A 45 -2.95 10.69 -9.01
CA ALA A 45 -4.06 11.55 -8.60
C ALA A 45 -3.96 12.96 -9.21
N VAL A 46 -2.75 13.50 -9.32
CA VAL A 46 -2.49 14.79 -9.98
C VAL A 46 -2.73 14.71 -11.48
N ALA A 47 -2.29 13.62 -12.11
CA ALA A 47 -2.47 13.41 -13.57
C ALA A 47 -3.94 13.16 -13.98
N ALA A 48 -4.78 12.66 -13.06
CA ALA A 48 -6.19 12.36 -13.30
C ALA A 48 -7.09 13.00 -12.22
N PRO A 49 -7.29 14.32 -12.24
CA PRO A 49 -8.06 15.01 -11.20
C PRO A 49 -9.48 14.45 -11.06
N GLY A 50 -9.90 14.23 -9.81
CA GLY A 50 -11.22 13.70 -9.49
C GLY A 50 -11.36 12.17 -9.63
N VAL A 51 -10.34 11.48 -10.12
CA VAL A 51 -10.32 10.01 -10.18
C VAL A 51 -9.75 9.46 -8.88
N PRO A 52 -10.52 8.66 -8.12
CA PRO A 52 -10.00 8.03 -6.90
C PRO A 52 -8.84 7.09 -7.19
N VAL A 53 -7.80 7.16 -6.37
CA VAL A 53 -6.61 6.31 -6.47
C VAL A 53 -6.53 5.38 -5.27
N VAL A 54 -6.22 4.11 -5.50
CA VAL A 54 -5.85 3.16 -4.44
C VAL A 54 -4.37 2.86 -4.58
N CYS A 55 -3.61 3.13 -3.51
CA CYS A 55 -2.21 2.76 -3.37
C CYS A 55 -2.11 1.46 -2.55
N LEU A 56 -1.75 0.35 -3.19
CA LEU A 56 -1.48 -0.92 -2.51
C LEU A 56 -0.02 -0.95 -2.05
N ILE A 57 0.21 -0.99 -0.75
CA ILE A 57 1.55 -0.95 -0.17
C ILE A 57 1.66 -1.87 1.05
N GLY A 58 2.81 -2.47 1.27
CA GLY A 58 3.10 -3.20 2.49
C GLY A 58 3.50 -2.26 3.65
N ASP A 59 3.33 -2.73 4.89
CA ASP A 59 3.79 -2.01 6.08
C ASP A 59 5.29 -1.72 6.04
N GLY A 60 6.09 -2.64 5.50
CA GLY A 60 7.52 -2.44 5.26
C GLY A 60 7.78 -1.36 4.20
N GLY A 61 7.08 -1.41 3.06
CA GLY A 61 7.24 -0.45 1.97
C GLY A 61 6.88 0.98 2.38
N LEU A 62 5.84 1.14 3.19
CA LEU A 62 5.40 2.45 3.67
C LEU A 62 6.48 3.18 4.48
N GLN A 63 7.38 2.46 5.13
CA GLN A 63 8.44 3.04 5.94
C GLN A 63 9.57 3.68 5.14
N PHE A 64 9.64 3.42 3.83
CA PHE A 64 10.68 4.00 2.97
C PHE A 64 10.37 5.42 2.55
N ASP A 65 9.08 5.76 2.36
CA ASP A 65 8.69 7.08 1.90
C ASP A 65 7.38 7.57 2.58
N PRO A 66 7.40 7.68 3.92
CA PRO A 66 6.22 8.04 4.69
C PRO A 66 5.82 9.51 4.53
N ALA A 67 6.75 10.38 4.13
CA ALA A 67 6.51 11.82 4.00
C ALA A 67 5.48 12.15 2.91
N GLU A 68 5.38 11.33 1.88
CA GLU A 68 4.46 11.50 0.76
C GLU A 68 2.98 11.46 1.20
N LEU A 69 2.65 10.77 2.29
CA LEU A 69 1.29 10.79 2.82
C LEU A 69 0.86 12.21 3.23
N ARG A 70 1.81 13.01 3.72
CA ARG A 70 1.54 14.40 4.08
C ARG A 70 1.27 15.27 2.87
N VAL A 71 1.97 15.03 1.75
CA VAL A 71 1.69 15.71 0.48
C VAL A 71 0.25 15.42 0.01
N ALA A 72 -0.20 14.18 0.12
CA ALA A 72 -1.57 13.83 -0.24
C ALA A 72 -2.61 14.57 0.63
N VAL A 73 -2.31 14.82 1.90
CA VAL A 73 -3.17 15.59 2.81
C VAL A 73 -3.21 17.07 2.41
N ASP A 74 -2.06 17.67 2.20
CA ASP A 74 -1.93 19.09 1.88
C ASP A 74 -2.62 19.42 0.54
N GLU A 75 -2.52 18.53 -0.44
CA GLU A 75 -3.15 18.64 -1.75
C GLU A 75 -4.59 18.06 -1.82
N ARG A 76 -5.11 17.50 -0.72
CA ARG A 76 -6.45 16.90 -0.60
C ARG A 76 -6.75 15.87 -1.69
N LEU A 77 -5.76 15.05 -2.02
CA LEU A 77 -5.88 14.07 -3.10
C LEU A 77 -6.78 12.89 -2.70
N PRO A 78 -7.67 12.41 -3.57
CA PRO A 78 -8.59 11.31 -3.27
C PRO A 78 -7.87 9.96 -3.32
N ILE A 79 -6.92 9.74 -2.41
CA ILE A 79 -6.08 8.55 -2.36
C ILE A 79 -6.47 7.68 -1.14
N THR A 80 -6.69 6.40 -1.37
CA THR A 80 -6.72 5.40 -0.30
C THR A 80 -5.36 4.69 -0.26
N PHE A 81 -4.58 4.94 0.79
CA PHE A 81 -3.39 4.15 1.10
C PHE A 81 -3.84 2.86 1.78
N LEU A 82 -3.87 1.76 1.02
CA LEU A 82 -4.25 0.43 1.51
C LEU A 82 -2.99 -0.31 1.91
N VAL A 83 -2.77 -0.42 3.22
CA VAL A 83 -1.55 -0.99 3.80
C VAL A 83 -1.78 -2.45 4.15
N TRP A 84 -1.09 -3.35 3.46
CA TRP A 84 -1.05 -4.77 3.74
C TRP A 84 -0.04 -5.02 4.86
N ASN A 85 -0.56 -5.20 6.08
CA ASN A 85 0.27 -5.30 7.28
C ASN A 85 0.41 -6.75 7.73
N ASN A 86 1.55 -7.37 7.40
CA ASN A 86 1.96 -8.70 7.86
C ASN A 86 3.13 -8.64 8.85
N ALA A 87 3.54 -7.44 9.29
CA ALA A 87 4.65 -7.16 10.20
C ALA A 87 5.97 -7.84 9.78
N SER A 88 6.23 -7.96 8.48
CA SER A 88 7.39 -8.69 7.96
C SER A 88 7.76 -8.27 6.54
N TYR A 89 9.04 -8.37 6.22
CA TYR A 89 9.52 -8.43 4.84
C TYR A 89 9.45 -9.89 4.35
N ARG A 90 8.21 -10.41 4.24
CA ARG A 90 7.94 -11.84 4.04
C ARG A 90 8.61 -12.41 2.79
N GLU A 91 8.53 -11.75 1.65
CA GLU A 91 9.14 -12.21 0.39
C GLU A 91 10.66 -12.35 0.51
N ILE A 92 11.29 -11.44 1.25
CA ILE A 92 12.74 -11.51 1.50
C ILE A 92 13.05 -12.68 2.43
N ALA A 93 12.25 -12.89 3.47
CA ALA A 93 12.42 -14.03 4.38
C ALA A 93 12.24 -15.37 3.66
N GLU A 94 11.28 -15.46 2.75
CA GLU A 94 11.06 -16.65 1.92
C GLU A 94 12.23 -16.90 0.96
N ALA A 95 12.70 -15.86 0.29
CA ALA A 95 13.88 -15.97 -0.59
C ALA A 95 15.15 -16.39 0.17
N MET A 96 15.37 -15.89 1.38
CA MET A 96 16.47 -16.33 2.25
C MET A 96 16.31 -17.80 2.65
N ARG A 97 15.10 -18.24 2.97
CA ARG A 97 14.80 -19.64 3.30
C ARG A 97 15.08 -20.55 2.12
N ASP A 98 14.61 -20.19 0.92
CA ASP A 98 14.82 -20.97 -0.30
C ASP A 98 16.30 -21.05 -0.68
N ALA A 99 17.05 -19.98 -0.42
CA ALA A 99 18.49 -19.95 -0.58
C ALA A 99 19.25 -20.69 0.54
N GLN A 100 18.54 -21.26 1.51
CA GLN A 100 19.12 -21.95 2.68
C GLN A 100 20.10 -21.08 3.49
N THR A 101 19.84 -19.77 3.55
CA THR A 101 20.60 -18.82 4.36
C THR A 101 19.88 -18.47 5.65
N GLU A 102 20.59 -17.88 6.58
CA GLU A 102 19.98 -17.37 7.82
C GLU A 102 19.02 -16.21 7.51
N ILE A 103 17.82 -16.26 8.09
CA ILE A 103 16.81 -15.21 7.94
C ILE A 103 17.14 -14.07 8.92
N ILE A 104 17.62 -12.94 8.42
CA ILE A 104 18.00 -11.77 9.21
C ILE A 104 17.30 -10.50 8.70
N GLY A 105 16.95 -9.58 9.62
CA GLY A 105 16.39 -8.28 9.27
C GLY A 105 14.96 -8.29 8.71
N CYS A 106 14.30 -9.46 8.63
CA CYS A 106 13.00 -9.60 7.98
C CYS A 106 11.80 -9.36 8.91
N HIS A 107 12.02 -9.25 10.21
CA HIS A 107 10.97 -9.04 11.22
C HIS A 107 11.22 -7.75 12.00
N PRO A 108 10.92 -6.58 11.39
CA PRO A 108 11.04 -5.30 12.08
C PRO A 108 10.01 -5.18 13.20
N SER A 109 10.22 -4.23 14.12
CA SER A 109 9.19 -3.89 15.09
C SER A 109 7.91 -3.41 14.38
N PRO A 110 6.73 -3.88 14.80
CA PRO A 110 5.47 -3.53 14.14
C PRO A 110 5.22 -2.03 14.12
N LEU A 111 4.87 -1.49 12.96
CA LEU A 111 4.49 -0.09 12.80
C LEU A 111 3.09 0.14 13.39
N LYS A 112 2.96 1.13 14.26
CA LYS A 112 1.66 1.54 14.80
C LYS A 112 0.96 2.47 13.81
N LEU A 113 0.30 1.88 12.80
CA LEU A 113 -0.28 2.60 11.67
C LEU A 113 -1.35 3.63 12.06
N ASN A 114 -2.10 3.38 13.13
CA ASN A 114 -3.04 4.37 13.69
C ASN A 114 -2.34 5.64 14.18
N HIS A 115 -1.20 5.51 14.88
CA HIS A 115 -0.42 6.67 15.32
C HIS A 115 0.26 7.37 14.16
N PHE A 116 0.71 6.58 13.19
CA PHE A 116 1.31 7.11 11.97
C PHE A 116 0.29 7.92 11.14
N ALA A 117 -0.92 7.38 10.94
CA ALA A 117 -2.00 8.09 10.28
C ALA A 117 -2.36 9.40 11.01
N ALA A 118 -2.46 9.33 12.36
CA ALA A 118 -2.75 10.51 13.18
C ALA A 118 -1.65 11.58 13.05
N ALA A 119 -0.37 11.19 12.99
CA ALA A 119 0.74 12.13 12.79
C ALA A 119 0.71 12.82 11.41
N CYS A 120 0.05 12.20 10.44
CA CYS A 120 -0.15 12.76 9.10
C CYS A 120 -1.52 13.43 8.90
N ASP A 121 -2.36 13.52 9.93
CA ASP A 121 -3.75 14.01 9.85
C ASP A 121 -4.62 13.18 8.88
N LEU A 122 -4.36 11.87 8.75
CA LEU A 122 -5.12 10.97 7.88
C LEU A 122 -6.24 10.27 8.64
N PRO A 123 -7.46 10.22 8.09
CA PRO A 123 -8.47 9.26 8.54
C PRO A 123 -7.94 7.84 8.47
N PHE A 124 -8.16 7.05 9.52
CA PHE A 124 -7.64 5.70 9.67
C PHE A 124 -8.76 4.68 9.88
N ALA A 125 -8.65 3.55 9.20
CA ALA A 125 -9.45 2.36 9.46
C ALA A 125 -8.55 1.13 9.48
N SER A 126 -8.90 0.13 10.28
CA SER A 126 -8.19 -1.16 10.33
C SER A 126 -9.21 -2.29 10.17
N VAL A 127 -8.95 -3.16 9.21
CA VAL A 127 -9.81 -4.31 8.89
C VAL A 127 -9.02 -5.61 9.00
N ALA A 128 -9.71 -6.71 9.23
CA ALA A 128 -9.12 -8.04 9.10
C ALA A 128 -8.88 -8.38 7.62
N GLU A 129 -8.08 -9.41 7.36
CA GLU A 129 -7.93 -10.01 6.04
C GLU A 129 -9.19 -10.81 5.68
N ASP A 130 -10.26 -10.07 5.41
CA ASP A 130 -11.57 -10.58 5.03
C ASP A 130 -12.13 -9.76 3.86
N PRO A 131 -12.51 -10.41 2.74
CA PRO A 131 -13.00 -9.72 1.56
C PRO A 131 -14.21 -8.81 1.83
N ALA A 132 -15.15 -9.24 2.68
CA ALA A 132 -16.35 -8.45 2.97
C ALA A 132 -16.02 -7.18 3.77
N ALA A 133 -15.13 -7.30 4.77
CA ALA A 133 -14.65 -6.16 5.55
C ALA A 133 -13.87 -5.17 4.67
N LEU A 134 -13.02 -5.67 3.77
CA LEU A 134 -12.27 -4.85 2.83
C LEU A 134 -13.20 -4.13 1.84
N MET A 135 -14.15 -4.84 1.25
CA MET A 135 -15.14 -4.23 0.35
C MET A 135 -15.94 -3.13 1.05
N ALA A 136 -16.38 -3.36 2.28
CA ALA A 136 -17.09 -2.35 3.06
C ALA A 136 -16.25 -1.10 3.34
N ALA A 137 -14.96 -1.28 3.67
CA ALA A 137 -14.01 -0.18 3.89
C ALA A 137 -13.74 0.64 2.61
N LEU A 138 -13.81 0.01 1.44
CA LEU A 138 -13.54 0.64 0.14
C LEU A 138 -14.80 1.09 -0.61
N ALA A 139 -16.00 0.78 -0.11
CA ALA A 139 -17.27 0.99 -0.82
C ALA A 139 -17.50 2.44 -1.28
N ASN A 140 -16.99 3.42 -0.53
CA ASN A 140 -17.14 4.83 -0.86
C ASN A 140 -15.78 5.42 -1.24
N PRO A 141 -15.62 5.97 -2.44
CA PRO A 141 -14.43 6.73 -2.81
C PRO A 141 -14.20 7.88 -1.82
N PRO A 142 -12.96 8.11 -1.38
CA PRO A 142 -12.69 9.17 -0.44
C PRO A 142 -12.76 10.55 -1.12
N ALA A 143 -13.26 11.54 -0.40
CA ALA A 143 -13.17 12.94 -0.85
C ALA A 143 -11.77 13.55 -0.66
N GLY A 144 -10.91 12.90 0.12
CA GLY A 144 -9.52 13.25 0.41
C GLY A 144 -8.73 11.99 0.76
N PRO A 145 -7.47 12.11 1.17
CA PRO A 145 -6.64 10.94 1.46
C PRO A 145 -7.09 10.23 2.74
N ARG A 146 -6.92 8.91 2.77
CA ARG A 146 -7.14 8.05 3.95
C ARG A 146 -6.19 6.89 3.98
N LEU A 147 -5.95 6.34 5.17
CA LEU A 147 -5.18 5.12 5.37
C LEU A 147 -6.10 3.98 5.84
N VAL A 148 -6.06 2.87 5.14
CA VAL A 148 -6.77 1.64 5.49
C VAL A 148 -5.74 0.54 5.71
N GLU A 149 -5.69 0.01 6.93
CA GLU A 149 -4.86 -1.14 7.28
C GLU A 149 -5.63 -2.43 7.04
N VAL A 150 -5.03 -3.37 6.33
CA VAL A 150 -5.45 -4.78 6.31
C VAL A 150 -4.49 -5.57 7.19
N ARG A 151 -4.99 -6.06 8.33
CA ARG A 151 -4.20 -6.91 9.22
C ARG A 151 -4.19 -8.33 8.72
N VAL A 152 -3.01 -8.77 8.31
CA VAL A 152 -2.78 -10.12 7.82
C VAL A 152 -2.35 -11.00 8.98
N THR A 153 -3.06 -12.09 9.20
CA THR A 153 -2.64 -13.13 10.13
C THR A 153 -1.70 -14.08 9.40
N SER A 154 -0.47 -14.20 9.92
CA SER A 154 0.55 -15.13 9.43
C SER A 154 0.21 -16.57 9.68
#